data_dea892293099c7a2a47dfaaaa0efdf02
#
_entry.id   dea892293099c7a2a47dfaaaa0efdf02
#
_cell.length_a   1.000
_cell.length_b   1.000
_cell.length_c   1.000
_cell.angle_alpha   90.00
_cell.angle_beta   90.00
_cell.angle_gamma   90.00
#
_symmetry.space_group_name_H-M   'P 1'
#
loop_
_entity.id
_entity.type
_entity.pdbx_description
1 polymer ?
#
loop_
_entity_poly.entity_id
_entity_poly.type
_entity_poly.pdbx_seq_one_letter_code
_entity_poly.pdbx_strand_id
1 'polypeptide(L)'
;MNHIFDTHAHYSSRQFDADRAALLKALPEGGVVGVLECATHSGDAARVLELAHAAPYIHAAIGIHPESLIEEDAATVAVYHGDWRAELAAMRPLFEDKAVVAVGEIGLDHHWPVPRQEQYALFEAQLQLAKELDLPVSVHDREAHAEMYELLRKYKPRGALHCYSGSAEDAVWLVEQGLYLGFGGAVTYKGAKRAAKVLATIPRDRALLETDCPYMAPEPVHGTRNDSRNIAHVAAYIGTIWDMDAQAVLDQTAQNARACFGV
;
A
#
# COMPACT_ATOMS: atom_id res chain seq x y z
N MET A 1 5.47 3.46 21.64
CA MET A 1 5.93 4.26 20.49
C MET A 1 4.72 5.03 19.96
N ASN A 2 4.95 6.18 19.33
CA ASN A 2 3.89 7.06 18.84
C ASN A 2 4.16 7.40 17.36
N HIS A 3 3.19 8.08 16.72
CA HIS A 3 3.30 8.53 15.32
C HIS A 3 3.47 7.38 14.31
N ILE A 4 2.88 6.22 14.58
CA ILE A 4 2.83 5.14 13.61
C ILE A 4 1.85 5.54 12.50
N PHE A 5 2.33 5.66 11.27
CA PHE A 5 1.51 5.78 10.07
C PHE A 5 1.71 4.54 9.20
N ASP A 6 0.64 3.78 9.01
CA ASP A 6 0.61 2.57 8.18
C ASP A 6 0.17 2.95 6.77
N THR A 7 1.08 2.91 5.81
CA THR A 7 0.81 3.36 4.45
C THR A 7 0.22 2.30 3.53
N HIS A 8 -0.05 1.10 4.06
CA HIS A 8 -0.74 0.05 3.31
C HIS A 8 -1.32 -1.02 4.24
N ALA A 9 -2.63 -1.11 4.30
CA ALA A 9 -3.36 -2.02 5.18
C ALA A 9 -4.67 -2.49 4.54
N HIS A 10 -5.16 -3.68 4.95
CA HIS A 10 -6.43 -4.27 4.51
C HIS A 10 -7.28 -4.70 5.71
N TYR A 11 -7.68 -3.76 6.56
CA TYR A 11 -8.61 -4.03 7.67
C TYR A 11 -10.02 -4.38 7.20
N SER A 12 -10.37 -4.11 5.92
CA SER A 12 -11.57 -4.60 5.25
C SER A 12 -11.61 -6.12 5.11
N SER A 13 -10.44 -6.80 5.14
CA SER A 13 -10.31 -8.26 5.02
C SER A 13 -11.17 -9.01 6.03
N ARG A 14 -11.77 -10.13 5.58
CA ARG A 14 -12.56 -11.06 6.42
C ARG A 14 -11.78 -11.61 7.62
N GLN A 15 -10.45 -11.63 7.56
CA GLN A 15 -9.61 -12.06 8.68
C GLN A 15 -9.76 -11.18 9.93
N PHE A 16 -10.33 -9.97 9.79
CA PHE A 16 -10.63 -9.07 10.90
C PHE A 16 -12.09 -9.08 11.33
N ASP A 17 -13.00 -9.81 10.68
CA ASP A 17 -14.45 -9.74 10.94
C ASP A 17 -14.82 -9.96 12.40
N ALA A 18 -14.09 -10.83 13.10
CA ALA A 18 -14.39 -11.18 14.49
C ALA A 18 -14.09 -10.04 15.49
N ASP A 19 -13.13 -9.16 15.21
CA ASP A 19 -12.62 -8.18 16.18
C ASP A 19 -12.27 -6.81 15.58
N ARG A 20 -12.56 -6.59 14.31
CA ARG A 20 -12.21 -5.34 13.56
C ARG A 20 -12.55 -4.08 14.33
N ALA A 21 -13.77 -3.95 14.82
CA ALA A 21 -14.22 -2.73 15.51
C ALA A 21 -13.43 -2.48 16.80
N ALA A 22 -13.16 -3.53 17.58
CA ALA A 22 -12.39 -3.44 18.81
C ALA A 22 -10.90 -3.13 18.50
N LEU A 23 -10.34 -3.78 17.48
CA LEU A 23 -8.97 -3.55 17.05
C LEU A 23 -8.78 -2.11 16.59
N LEU A 24 -9.59 -1.62 15.64
CA LEU A 24 -9.47 -0.25 15.13
C LEU A 24 -9.63 0.80 16.25
N LYS A 25 -10.52 0.57 17.20
CA LYS A 25 -10.65 1.46 18.38
C LYS A 25 -9.37 1.50 19.23
N ALA A 26 -8.62 0.40 19.31
CA ALA A 26 -7.41 0.29 20.11
C ALA A 26 -6.13 0.78 19.41
N LEU A 27 -6.11 0.91 18.07
CA LEU A 27 -4.93 1.32 17.33
C LEU A 27 -4.34 2.68 17.78
N PRO A 28 -5.15 3.75 18.00
CA PRO A 28 -4.61 5.03 18.48
C PRO A 28 -3.95 4.94 19.87
N GLU A 29 -4.45 4.08 20.76
CA GLU A 29 -3.83 3.82 22.08
C GLU A 29 -2.46 3.16 21.91
N GLY A 30 -2.28 2.38 20.82
CA GLY A 30 -1.01 1.79 20.40
C GLY A 30 -0.06 2.76 19.68
N GLY A 31 -0.44 4.04 19.53
CA GLY A 31 0.37 5.09 18.89
C GLY A 31 0.17 5.23 17.39
N VAL A 32 -0.85 4.57 16.81
CA VAL A 32 -1.20 4.70 15.39
C VAL A 32 -1.91 6.03 15.16
N VAL A 33 -1.39 6.84 14.25
CA VAL A 33 -1.90 8.19 13.92
C VAL A 33 -2.43 8.29 12.49
N GLY A 34 -2.21 7.29 11.67
CA GLY A 34 -2.70 7.23 10.29
C GLY A 34 -2.64 5.81 9.75
N VAL A 35 -3.62 5.47 8.91
CA VAL A 35 -3.68 4.22 8.15
C VAL A 35 -4.18 4.56 6.75
N LEU A 36 -3.50 4.10 5.72
CA LEU A 36 -4.04 4.02 4.37
C LEU A 36 -4.65 2.62 4.18
N GLU A 37 -5.97 2.58 4.20
CA GLU A 37 -6.77 1.37 3.97
C GLU A 37 -6.97 1.19 2.47
N CYS A 38 -6.50 0.07 1.92
CA CYS A 38 -6.47 -0.17 0.49
C CYS A 38 -7.56 -1.16 0.06
N ALA A 39 -8.37 -0.77 -0.93
CA ALA A 39 -9.30 -1.66 -1.61
C ALA A 39 -8.59 -2.43 -2.72
N THR A 40 -9.07 -3.65 -3.01
CA THR A 40 -8.56 -4.50 -4.10
C THR A 40 -9.55 -4.63 -5.25
N HIS A 41 -10.83 -4.27 -5.03
CA HIS A 41 -11.90 -4.25 -6.05
C HIS A 41 -13.10 -3.42 -5.57
N SER A 42 -14.10 -3.19 -6.41
CA SER A 42 -15.28 -2.38 -6.05
C SER A 42 -16.09 -2.95 -4.90
N GLY A 43 -16.07 -4.27 -4.71
CA GLY A 43 -16.84 -4.94 -3.65
C GLY A 43 -16.33 -4.64 -2.24
N ASP A 44 -15.04 -4.41 -2.05
CA ASP A 44 -14.48 -4.01 -0.77
C ASP A 44 -14.31 -2.49 -0.62
N ALA A 45 -14.31 -1.73 -1.71
CA ALA A 45 -14.19 -0.28 -1.68
C ALA A 45 -15.26 0.39 -0.80
N ALA A 46 -16.49 -0.11 -0.80
CA ALA A 46 -17.54 0.40 0.07
C ALA A 46 -17.19 0.24 1.56
N ARG A 47 -16.65 -0.93 1.94
CA ARG A 47 -16.20 -1.19 3.32
C ARG A 47 -14.99 -0.34 3.70
N VAL A 48 -14.04 -0.14 2.79
CA VAL A 48 -12.90 0.76 2.98
C VAL A 48 -13.37 2.17 3.30
N LEU A 49 -14.37 2.69 2.56
CA LEU A 49 -14.98 3.99 2.84
C LEU A 49 -15.72 4.02 4.18
N GLU A 50 -16.47 2.97 4.52
CA GLU A 50 -17.13 2.85 5.83
C GLU A 50 -16.10 2.95 6.98
N LEU A 51 -14.95 2.29 6.87
CA LEU A 51 -13.88 2.33 7.85
C LEU A 51 -13.25 3.73 7.94
N ALA A 52 -13.01 4.38 6.80
CA ALA A 52 -12.45 5.72 6.75
C ALA A 52 -13.41 6.77 7.36
N HIS A 53 -14.72 6.63 7.16
CA HIS A 53 -15.71 7.48 7.80
C HIS A 53 -15.87 7.23 9.32
N ALA A 54 -15.66 5.97 9.74
CA ALA A 54 -15.80 5.60 11.15
C ALA A 54 -14.62 6.04 12.02
N ALA A 55 -13.43 6.25 11.43
CA ALA A 55 -12.20 6.55 12.16
C ALA A 55 -11.38 7.63 11.46
N PRO A 56 -11.19 8.82 12.05
CA PRO A 56 -10.60 9.99 11.40
C PRO A 56 -9.11 9.82 11.05
N TYR A 57 -8.46 8.79 11.54
CA TYR A 57 -7.08 8.44 11.21
C TYR A 57 -6.97 7.42 10.07
N ILE A 58 -8.09 6.93 9.53
CA ILE A 58 -8.12 6.01 8.37
C ILE A 58 -8.42 6.83 7.12
N HIS A 59 -7.58 6.67 6.12
CA HIS A 59 -7.68 7.25 4.78
C HIS A 59 -7.89 6.13 3.79
N ALA A 60 -8.65 6.35 2.73
CA ALA A 60 -8.97 5.34 1.74
C ALA A 60 -8.09 5.47 0.49
N ALA A 61 -7.58 4.33 0.02
CA ALA A 61 -7.13 4.16 -1.34
C ALA A 61 -8.07 3.17 -2.04
N ILE A 62 -8.62 3.53 -3.19
CA ILE A 62 -9.52 2.65 -3.93
C ILE A 62 -8.99 2.37 -5.34
N GLY A 63 -9.07 1.11 -5.75
CA GLY A 63 -8.56 0.63 -7.02
C GLY A 63 -8.98 -0.81 -7.28
N ILE A 64 -8.48 -1.37 -8.38
CA ILE A 64 -8.66 -2.78 -8.76
C ILE A 64 -7.26 -3.40 -8.83
N HIS A 65 -7.00 -4.34 -7.91
CA HIS A 65 -5.77 -5.11 -7.83
C HIS A 65 -5.68 -6.12 -8.98
N PRO A 66 -4.49 -6.42 -9.53
CA PRO A 66 -4.36 -7.37 -10.62
C PRO A 66 -4.92 -8.77 -10.32
N GLU A 67 -4.80 -9.29 -9.10
CA GLU A 67 -5.36 -10.59 -8.74
C GLU A 67 -6.89 -10.63 -8.80
N SER A 68 -7.57 -9.50 -8.61
CA SER A 68 -9.04 -9.42 -8.72
C SER A 68 -9.57 -9.80 -10.11
N LEU A 69 -8.71 -9.83 -11.14
CA LEU A 69 -9.06 -10.32 -12.47
C LEU A 69 -9.33 -11.85 -12.51
N ILE A 70 -8.86 -12.60 -11.50
CA ILE A 70 -8.98 -14.07 -11.45
C ILE A 70 -9.59 -14.59 -10.14
N GLU A 71 -9.72 -13.76 -9.11
CA GLU A 71 -10.33 -14.17 -7.84
C GLU A 71 -11.84 -14.30 -7.97
N GLU A 72 -12.38 -15.50 -7.69
CA GLU A 72 -13.80 -15.83 -7.89
C GLU A 72 -14.76 -14.97 -7.06
N ASP A 73 -14.35 -14.52 -5.87
CA ASP A 73 -15.16 -13.68 -4.96
C ASP A 73 -14.87 -12.19 -5.09
N ALA A 74 -13.88 -11.79 -5.89
CA ALA A 74 -13.68 -10.39 -6.25
C ALA A 74 -14.84 -9.88 -7.12
N ALA A 75 -15.25 -8.63 -6.92
CA ALA A 75 -16.35 -8.05 -7.70
C ALA A 75 -16.06 -8.07 -9.20
N THR A 76 -14.82 -7.93 -9.62
CA THR A 76 -14.38 -8.00 -11.02
C THR A 76 -14.87 -9.28 -11.69
N VAL A 77 -14.78 -10.44 -11.02
CA VAL A 77 -15.26 -11.73 -11.53
C VAL A 77 -16.72 -11.96 -11.17
N ALA A 78 -17.08 -11.82 -9.89
CA ALA A 78 -18.40 -12.20 -9.38
C ALA A 78 -19.54 -11.30 -9.87
N VAL A 79 -19.30 -10.02 -10.10
CA VAL A 79 -20.31 -9.01 -10.46
C VAL A 79 -20.14 -8.55 -11.90
N TYR A 80 -18.91 -8.24 -12.30
CA TYR A 80 -18.60 -7.66 -13.61
C TYR A 80 -18.17 -8.70 -14.65
N HIS A 81 -18.11 -9.99 -14.30
CA HIS A 81 -17.80 -11.09 -15.22
C HIS A 81 -16.49 -10.89 -16.01
N GLY A 82 -15.48 -10.29 -15.35
CA GLY A 82 -14.17 -9.97 -15.92
C GLY A 82 -14.10 -8.63 -16.66
N ASP A 83 -15.22 -7.89 -16.77
CA ASP A 83 -15.22 -6.54 -17.36
C ASP A 83 -14.76 -5.49 -16.35
N TRP A 84 -13.47 -5.43 -16.11
CA TRP A 84 -12.86 -4.45 -15.21
C TRP A 84 -13.08 -2.98 -15.67
N ARG A 85 -13.38 -2.77 -16.96
CA ARG A 85 -13.67 -1.43 -17.48
C ARG A 85 -15.03 -0.93 -16.99
N ALA A 86 -16.02 -1.81 -17.00
CA ALA A 86 -17.34 -1.52 -16.43
C ALA A 86 -17.23 -1.31 -14.90
N GLU A 87 -16.43 -2.12 -14.22
CA GLU A 87 -16.16 -1.97 -12.78
C GLU A 87 -15.51 -0.63 -12.46
N LEU A 88 -14.41 -0.30 -13.14
CA LEU A 88 -13.68 0.96 -12.92
C LEU A 88 -14.58 2.18 -13.20
N ALA A 89 -15.43 2.11 -14.22
CA ALA A 89 -16.40 3.15 -14.51
C ALA A 89 -17.46 3.29 -13.38
N ALA A 90 -17.91 2.17 -12.81
CA ALA A 90 -18.83 2.17 -11.67
C ALA A 90 -18.19 2.69 -10.38
N MET A 91 -16.88 2.50 -10.19
CA MET A 91 -16.13 3.03 -9.05
C MET A 91 -15.88 4.55 -9.15
N ARG A 92 -15.93 5.14 -10.34
CA ARG A 92 -15.57 6.55 -10.56
C ARG A 92 -16.24 7.54 -9.60
N PRO A 93 -17.56 7.45 -9.28
CA PRO A 93 -18.19 8.35 -8.31
C PRO A 93 -17.63 8.25 -6.89
N LEU A 94 -17.03 7.12 -6.51
CA LEU A 94 -16.46 6.93 -5.17
C LEU A 94 -15.24 7.83 -4.92
N PHE A 95 -14.54 8.24 -5.97
CA PHE A 95 -13.39 9.15 -5.87
C PHE A 95 -13.77 10.59 -5.53
N GLU A 96 -15.06 10.94 -5.51
CA GLU A 96 -15.57 12.23 -5.03
C GLU A 96 -15.62 12.29 -3.49
N ASP A 97 -15.51 11.13 -2.83
CA ASP A 97 -15.47 11.06 -1.37
C ASP A 97 -14.14 11.59 -0.85
N LYS A 98 -14.21 12.53 0.11
CA LYS A 98 -13.03 13.17 0.69
C LYS A 98 -12.12 12.24 1.49
N ALA A 99 -12.63 11.07 1.89
CA ALA A 99 -11.82 10.06 2.56
C ALA A 99 -10.86 9.36 1.59
N VAL A 100 -11.13 9.42 0.26
CA VAL A 100 -10.27 8.86 -0.78
C VAL A 100 -9.11 9.81 -1.04
N VAL A 101 -7.91 9.35 -0.72
CA VAL A 101 -6.68 10.14 -0.83
C VAL A 101 -5.70 9.56 -1.87
N ALA A 102 -5.98 8.36 -2.40
CA ALA A 102 -5.13 7.71 -3.39
C ALA A 102 -5.93 6.78 -4.32
N VAL A 103 -5.39 6.53 -5.51
CA VAL A 103 -5.82 5.42 -6.36
C VAL A 103 -4.96 4.21 -6.00
N GLY A 104 -5.57 3.16 -5.46
CA GLY A 104 -4.87 1.97 -4.96
C GLY A 104 -5.81 1.01 -4.22
N GLU A 105 -5.45 -0.23 -4.14
CA GLU A 105 -4.22 -0.84 -4.63
C GLU A 105 -4.33 -1.16 -6.12
N ILE A 106 -3.31 -0.79 -6.89
CA ILE A 106 -3.24 -0.99 -8.33
C ILE A 106 -1.84 -1.49 -8.72
N GLY A 107 -1.70 -2.16 -9.84
CA GLY A 107 -0.35 -2.55 -10.25
C GLY A 107 -0.28 -3.81 -11.11
N LEU A 108 0.86 -4.51 -11.00
CA LEU A 108 1.15 -5.72 -11.75
C LEU A 108 1.61 -6.84 -10.82
N ASP A 109 1.08 -8.05 -11.04
CA ASP A 109 1.50 -9.28 -10.37
C ASP A 109 1.76 -10.38 -11.41
N HIS A 110 3.02 -10.80 -11.54
CA HIS A 110 3.40 -11.89 -12.44
C HIS A 110 3.63 -13.22 -11.71
N HIS A 111 3.43 -13.25 -10.40
CA HIS A 111 3.53 -14.46 -9.62
C HIS A 111 2.30 -15.37 -9.83
N TRP A 112 1.11 -14.77 -9.92
CA TRP A 112 -0.14 -15.47 -10.17
C TRP A 112 -0.45 -15.56 -11.67
N PRO A 113 -1.28 -16.53 -12.11
CA PRO A 113 -1.59 -16.73 -13.54
C PRO A 113 -2.59 -15.70 -14.08
N VAL A 114 -2.46 -14.46 -13.67
CA VAL A 114 -3.28 -13.34 -14.16
C VAL A 114 -2.89 -13.01 -15.59
N PRO A 115 -3.83 -12.84 -16.54
CA PRO A 115 -3.50 -12.48 -17.91
C PRO A 115 -2.72 -11.17 -18.00
N ARG A 116 -1.47 -11.23 -18.45
CA ARG A 116 -0.53 -10.08 -18.45
C ARG A 116 -1.06 -8.86 -19.21
N GLN A 117 -1.68 -9.09 -20.37
CA GLN A 117 -2.21 -7.98 -21.18
C GLN A 117 -3.36 -7.27 -20.48
N GLU A 118 -4.24 -8.02 -19.79
CA GLU A 118 -5.36 -7.43 -19.06
C GLU A 118 -4.89 -6.64 -17.83
N GLN A 119 -3.99 -7.20 -17.01
CA GLN A 119 -3.48 -6.44 -15.87
C GLN A 119 -2.68 -5.20 -16.30
N TYR A 120 -1.92 -5.27 -17.41
CA TYR A 120 -1.23 -4.12 -17.96
C TYR A 120 -2.21 -3.02 -18.40
N ALA A 121 -3.28 -3.39 -19.14
CA ALA A 121 -4.30 -2.45 -19.59
C ALA A 121 -5.10 -1.85 -18.41
N LEU A 122 -5.41 -2.66 -17.40
CA LEU A 122 -6.06 -2.21 -16.17
C LEU A 122 -5.18 -1.22 -15.40
N PHE A 123 -3.91 -1.55 -15.19
CA PHE A 123 -2.99 -0.67 -14.47
C PHE A 123 -2.79 0.66 -15.22
N GLU A 124 -2.62 0.61 -16.55
CA GLU A 124 -2.53 1.80 -17.39
C GLU A 124 -3.77 2.70 -17.26
N ALA A 125 -4.97 2.13 -17.29
CA ALA A 125 -6.22 2.88 -17.13
C ALA A 125 -6.32 3.54 -15.75
N GLN A 126 -5.87 2.87 -14.68
CA GLN A 126 -5.89 3.42 -13.34
C GLN A 126 -4.82 4.49 -13.12
N LEU A 127 -3.64 4.40 -13.77
CA LEU A 127 -2.66 5.49 -13.79
C LEU A 127 -3.20 6.73 -14.52
N GLN A 128 -3.97 6.55 -15.59
CA GLN A 128 -4.66 7.65 -16.27
C GLN A 128 -5.70 8.29 -15.36
N LEU A 129 -6.51 7.49 -14.67
CA LEU A 129 -7.50 7.96 -13.70
C LEU A 129 -6.84 8.75 -12.56
N ALA A 130 -5.76 8.24 -11.97
CA ALA A 130 -5.02 8.94 -10.93
C ALA A 130 -4.52 10.32 -11.39
N LYS A 131 -4.04 10.40 -12.64
CA LYS A 131 -3.61 11.66 -13.25
C LYS A 131 -4.79 12.62 -13.49
N GLU A 132 -5.93 12.13 -13.97
CA GLU A 132 -7.14 12.94 -14.17
C GLU A 132 -7.66 13.54 -12.86
N LEU A 133 -7.61 12.76 -11.78
CA LEU A 133 -8.10 13.16 -10.46
C LEU A 133 -7.06 13.91 -9.62
N ASP A 134 -5.83 14.04 -10.11
CA ASP A 134 -4.67 14.57 -9.36
C ASP A 134 -4.45 13.86 -8.02
N LEU A 135 -4.68 12.54 -7.98
CA LEU A 135 -4.48 11.71 -6.80
C LEU A 135 -3.14 10.95 -6.88
N PRO A 136 -2.45 10.74 -5.75
CA PRO A 136 -1.32 9.82 -5.67
C PRO A 136 -1.79 8.37 -5.85
N VAL A 137 -0.83 7.46 -6.09
CA VAL A 137 -1.08 6.04 -6.25
C VAL A 137 -0.45 5.21 -5.12
N SER A 138 -1.09 4.07 -4.78
CA SER A 138 -0.47 2.98 -4.01
C SER A 138 -0.31 1.78 -4.94
N VAL A 139 0.95 1.45 -5.27
CA VAL A 139 1.28 0.53 -6.38
C VAL A 139 1.82 -0.78 -5.87
N HIS A 140 1.20 -1.87 -6.33
CA HIS A 140 1.65 -3.25 -6.18
C HIS A 140 2.59 -3.64 -7.32
N ASP A 141 3.72 -4.27 -6.98
CA ASP A 141 4.68 -4.77 -7.96
C ASP A 141 5.28 -6.10 -7.49
N ARG A 142 4.82 -7.19 -8.07
CA ARG A 142 5.34 -8.53 -7.77
C ARG A 142 5.81 -9.23 -9.04
N GLU A 143 7.16 -9.44 -9.12
CA GLU A 143 7.81 -10.10 -10.25
C GLU A 143 7.57 -9.41 -11.61
N ALA A 144 7.16 -8.13 -11.61
CA ALA A 144 6.74 -7.36 -12.80
C ALA A 144 7.55 -6.08 -13.04
N HIS A 145 8.70 -5.91 -12.37
CA HIS A 145 9.47 -4.66 -12.31
C HIS A 145 9.71 -3.99 -13.68
N ALA A 146 10.03 -4.77 -14.72
CA ALA A 146 10.37 -4.21 -16.03
C ALA A 146 9.18 -3.46 -16.66
N GLU A 147 8.03 -4.16 -16.76
CA GLU A 147 6.80 -3.59 -17.32
C GLU A 147 6.23 -2.49 -16.43
N MET A 148 6.35 -2.66 -15.09
CA MET A 148 5.98 -1.64 -14.12
C MET A 148 6.72 -0.33 -14.38
N TYR A 149 8.05 -0.39 -14.52
CA TYR A 149 8.86 0.81 -14.71
C TYR A 149 8.61 1.48 -16.08
N GLU A 150 8.22 0.74 -17.10
CA GLU A 150 7.79 1.33 -18.38
C GLU A 150 6.56 2.23 -18.19
N LEU A 151 5.55 1.74 -17.49
CA LEU A 151 4.34 2.53 -17.21
C LEU A 151 4.62 3.72 -16.29
N LEU A 152 5.44 3.53 -15.25
CA LEU A 152 5.80 4.62 -14.35
C LEU A 152 6.58 5.73 -15.08
N ARG A 153 7.48 5.39 -16.02
CA ARG A 153 8.16 6.37 -16.88
C ARG A 153 7.19 7.15 -17.77
N LYS A 154 6.19 6.45 -18.32
CA LYS A 154 5.20 7.04 -19.21
C LYS A 154 4.25 7.99 -18.49
N TYR A 155 3.72 7.58 -17.34
CA TYR A 155 2.67 8.30 -16.64
C TYR A 155 3.18 9.25 -15.55
N LYS A 156 4.35 8.99 -14.97
CA LYS A 156 5.00 9.76 -13.90
C LYS A 156 4.04 10.07 -12.75
N PRO A 157 3.41 9.05 -12.16
CA PRO A 157 2.48 9.27 -11.06
C PRO A 157 3.21 9.79 -9.81
N ARG A 158 2.49 10.50 -8.94
CA ARG A 158 2.89 10.71 -7.55
C ARG A 158 2.42 9.52 -6.72
N GLY A 159 3.06 9.22 -5.60
CA GLY A 159 2.61 8.17 -4.70
C GLY A 159 3.71 7.21 -4.30
N ALA A 160 3.35 5.96 -4.03
CA ALA A 160 4.26 4.97 -3.48
C ALA A 160 4.18 3.61 -4.19
N LEU A 161 5.34 2.92 -4.27
CA LEU A 161 5.36 1.47 -4.45
C LEU A 161 5.35 0.84 -3.06
N HIS A 162 4.27 0.11 -2.74
CA HIS A 162 4.21 -0.63 -1.49
C HIS A 162 5.06 -1.90 -1.57
N CYS A 163 5.47 -2.41 -0.41
CA CYS A 163 6.22 -3.66 -0.24
C CYS A 163 7.43 -3.78 -1.19
N TYR A 164 8.21 -2.70 -1.32
CA TYR A 164 9.27 -2.60 -2.31
C TYR A 164 10.28 -3.75 -2.22
N SER A 165 10.44 -4.49 -3.31
CA SER A 165 11.30 -5.68 -3.39
C SER A 165 12.37 -5.61 -4.49
N GLY A 166 12.45 -4.50 -5.22
CA GLY A 166 13.39 -4.26 -6.31
C GLY A 166 14.84 -4.04 -5.87
N SER A 167 15.69 -3.68 -6.82
CA SER A 167 17.11 -3.40 -6.59
C SER A 167 17.34 -2.03 -5.94
N ALA A 168 18.53 -1.80 -5.37
CA ALA A 168 18.89 -0.47 -4.86
C ALA A 168 19.07 0.55 -6.01
N GLU A 169 19.53 0.09 -7.15
CA GLU A 169 19.71 0.89 -8.36
C GLU A 169 18.36 1.39 -8.90
N ASP A 170 17.36 0.51 -8.96
CA ASP A 170 15.99 0.87 -9.35
C ASP A 170 15.32 1.77 -8.31
N ALA A 171 15.59 1.53 -7.02
CA ALA A 171 15.08 2.36 -5.93
C ALA A 171 15.53 3.82 -6.06
N VAL A 172 16.82 4.05 -6.38
CA VAL A 172 17.36 5.39 -6.63
C VAL A 172 16.59 6.06 -7.77
N TRP A 173 16.42 5.35 -8.89
CA TRP A 173 15.69 5.90 -10.04
C TRP A 173 14.23 6.23 -9.67
N LEU A 174 13.52 5.35 -8.94
CA LEU A 174 12.13 5.58 -8.54
C LEU A 174 11.98 6.82 -7.65
N VAL A 175 12.88 7.00 -6.67
CA VAL A 175 12.82 8.18 -5.79
C VAL A 175 13.20 9.46 -6.54
N GLU A 176 14.08 9.41 -7.54
CA GLU A 176 14.37 10.53 -8.45
C GLU A 176 13.15 10.90 -9.31
N GLN A 177 12.25 9.93 -9.62
CA GLN A 177 10.97 10.24 -10.25
C GLN A 177 9.94 10.83 -9.27
N GLY A 178 10.26 10.97 -7.99
CA GLY A 178 9.39 11.54 -6.96
C GLY A 178 8.54 10.53 -6.20
N LEU A 179 8.73 9.23 -6.45
CA LEU A 179 8.00 8.16 -5.77
C LEU A 179 8.57 7.88 -4.36
N TYR A 180 7.71 7.36 -3.50
CA TYR A 180 8.06 6.81 -2.21
C TYR A 180 8.10 5.29 -2.27
N LEU A 181 8.84 4.66 -1.36
CA LEU A 181 8.98 3.21 -1.28
C LEU A 181 8.51 2.71 0.08
N GLY A 182 7.60 1.75 0.08
CA GLY A 182 7.04 1.13 1.27
C GLY A 182 7.89 -0.04 1.78
N PHE A 183 8.06 -0.12 3.10
CA PHE A 183 8.79 -1.16 3.79
C PHE A 183 7.97 -1.70 4.95
N GLY A 184 7.56 -2.97 4.83
CA GLY A 184 6.78 -3.68 5.82
C GLY A 184 7.57 -4.75 6.57
N GLY A 185 6.87 -5.71 7.19
CA GLY A 185 7.45 -6.75 8.02
C GLY A 185 8.54 -7.59 7.34
N ALA A 186 8.47 -7.76 6.02
CA ALA A 186 9.45 -8.53 5.24
C ALA A 186 10.88 -8.05 5.40
N VAL A 187 11.13 -6.78 5.68
CA VAL A 187 12.49 -6.25 5.85
C VAL A 187 13.19 -6.85 7.08
N THR A 188 12.42 -7.34 8.05
CA THR A 188 12.93 -7.94 9.29
C THR A 188 13.27 -9.43 9.14
N TYR A 189 12.87 -10.07 8.02
CA TYR A 189 13.04 -11.51 7.85
C TYR A 189 14.49 -11.89 7.64
N LYS A 190 14.83 -13.09 8.12
CA LYS A 190 16.18 -13.63 7.94
C LYS A 190 16.54 -13.69 6.45
N GLY A 191 17.57 -12.95 6.07
CA GLY A 191 18.04 -12.90 4.68
C GLY A 191 17.55 -11.72 3.86
N ALA A 192 16.79 -10.79 4.42
CA ALA A 192 16.29 -9.57 3.74
C ALA A 192 17.39 -8.53 3.41
N LYS A 193 18.57 -9.00 2.97
CA LYS A 193 19.75 -8.15 2.69
C LYS A 193 19.50 -7.11 1.60
N ARG A 194 18.62 -7.42 0.64
CA ARG A 194 18.29 -6.50 -0.46
C ARG A 194 17.57 -5.26 0.09
N ALA A 195 16.53 -5.44 0.91
CA ALA A 195 15.80 -4.34 1.52
C ALA A 195 16.70 -3.48 2.41
N ALA A 196 17.60 -4.10 3.18
CA ALA A 196 18.59 -3.35 3.97
C ALA A 196 19.54 -2.50 3.09
N LYS A 197 20.00 -3.04 1.94
CA LYS A 197 20.80 -2.27 0.97
C LYS A 197 20.01 -1.10 0.39
N VAL A 198 18.73 -1.30 0.03
CA VAL A 198 17.86 -0.24 -0.47
C VAL A 198 17.73 0.88 0.57
N LEU A 199 17.35 0.54 1.81
CA LEU A 199 17.19 1.49 2.91
C LEU A 199 18.45 2.28 3.24
N ALA A 200 19.63 1.67 3.07
CA ALA A 200 20.91 2.35 3.24
C ALA A 200 21.29 3.29 2.06
N THR A 201 20.59 3.15 0.91
CA THR A 201 20.94 3.86 -0.33
C THR A 201 20.00 5.03 -0.61
N ILE A 202 18.70 4.87 -0.38
CA ILE A 202 17.70 5.92 -0.69
C ILE A 202 17.70 7.03 0.38
N PRO A 203 17.26 8.26 0.02
CA PRO A 203 16.99 9.30 1.00
C PRO A 203 15.91 8.85 2.01
N ARG A 204 16.14 9.15 3.31
CA ARG A 204 15.22 8.76 4.39
C ARG A 204 13.82 9.37 4.24
N ASP A 205 13.72 10.53 3.60
CA ASP A 205 12.47 11.22 3.30
C ASP A 205 11.68 10.60 2.14
N ARG A 206 12.12 9.47 1.59
CA ARG A 206 11.46 8.69 0.54
C ARG A 206 11.02 7.30 0.99
N ALA A 207 11.28 6.93 2.24
CA ALA A 207 10.83 5.66 2.80
C ALA A 207 9.49 5.83 3.53
N LEU A 208 8.60 4.85 3.36
CA LEU A 208 7.34 4.70 4.08
C LEU A 208 7.36 3.42 4.90
N LEU A 209 6.58 3.37 5.97
CA LEU A 209 6.35 2.14 6.74
C LEU A 209 4.91 1.66 6.56
N GLU A 210 4.78 0.36 6.49
CA GLU A 210 3.50 -0.29 6.24
C GLU A 210 3.42 -1.66 6.90
N THR A 211 2.23 -2.25 6.92
CA THR A 211 2.06 -3.61 7.38
C THR A 211 1.73 -4.60 6.28
N ASP A 212 0.93 -4.20 5.31
CA ASP A 212 0.19 -5.10 4.42
C ASP A 212 -0.68 -6.08 5.24
N CYS A 213 -1.22 -5.59 6.38
CA CYS A 213 -2.01 -6.44 7.27
C CYS A 213 -3.33 -6.89 6.62
N PRO A 214 -3.75 -8.13 6.86
CA PRO A 214 -3.38 -9.08 7.92
C PRO A 214 -2.09 -9.87 7.70
N TYR A 215 -1.39 -9.64 6.59
CA TYR A 215 -0.24 -10.43 6.14
C TYR A 215 1.09 -9.91 6.70
N MET A 216 2.16 -10.63 6.43
CA MET A 216 3.56 -10.18 6.51
C MET A 216 3.98 -9.60 7.87
N ALA A 217 3.48 -10.19 8.98
CA ALA A 217 3.91 -9.79 10.33
C ALA A 217 5.44 -9.83 10.48
N PRO A 218 6.07 -8.79 11.06
CA PRO A 218 7.53 -8.72 11.23
C PRO A 218 8.04 -9.70 12.27
N GLU A 219 9.34 -9.96 12.29
CA GLU A 219 10.00 -10.54 13.46
C GLU A 219 9.90 -9.53 14.65
N PRO A 220 9.66 -9.97 15.89
CA PRO A 220 9.60 -11.38 16.36
C PRO A 220 8.20 -12.02 16.32
N VAL A 221 7.19 -11.37 15.73
CA VAL A 221 5.79 -11.83 15.70
C VAL A 221 5.42 -12.51 14.38
N HIS A 222 6.40 -12.90 13.59
CA HIS A 222 6.19 -13.60 12.31
C HIS A 222 5.30 -14.84 12.48
N GLY A 223 4.38 -15.05 11.51
CA GLY A 223 3.41 -16.15 11.55
C GLY A 223 2.13 -15.85 12.33
N THR A 224 2.00 -14.66 12.92
CA THR A 224 0.73 -14.19 13.51
C THR A 224 -0.02 -13.27 12.54
N ARG A 225 -1.31 -13.00 12.80
CA ARG A 225 -2.04 -11.95 12.08
C ARG A 225 -1.42 -10.59 12.38
N ASN A 226 -1.07 -9.85 11.33
CA ASN A 226 -0.44 -8.55 11.44
C ASN A 226 -1.47 -7.43 11.75
N ASP A 227 -1.00 -6.34 12.34
CA ASP A 227 -1.71 -5.06 12.47
C ASP A 227 -0.73 -3.89 12.57
N SER A 228 -1.22 -2.66 12.41
CA SER A 228 -0.39 -1.44 12.31
C SER A 228 0.55 -1.21 13.50
N ARG A 229 0.25 -1.74 14.70
CA ARG A 229 1.11 -1.60 15.89
C ARG A 229 2.46 -2.29 15.69
N ASN A 230 2.50 -3.30 14.84
CA ASN A 230 3.72 -4.05 14.54
C ASN A 230 4.75 -3.27 13.71
N ILE A 231 4.37 -2.12 13.13
CA ILE A 231 5.31 -1.18 12.50
C ILE A 231 6.40 -0.74 13.49
N ALA A 232 6.13 -0.76 14.79
CA ALA A 232 7.13 -0.50 15.81
C ALA A 232 8.37 -1.43 15.69
N HIS A 233 8.18 -2.70 15.32
CA HIS A 233 9.25 -3.67 15.10
C HIS A 233 10.01 -3.36 13.80
N VAL A 234 9.30 -2.96 12.75
CA VAL A 234 9.88 -2.54 11.47
C VAL A 234 10.76 -1.29 11.69
N ALA A 235 10.23 -0.29 12.40
CA ALA A 235 10.97 0.93 12.73
C ALA A 235 12.23 0.66 13.58
N ALA A 236 12.15 -0.25 14.55
CA ALA A 236 13.30 -0.64 15.35
C ALA A 236 14.39 -1.29 14.48
N TYR A 237 14.03 -2.15 13.54
CA TYR A 237 14.95 -2.77 12.60
C TYR A 237 15.60 -1.73 11.67
N ILE A 238 14.80 -0.84 11.07
CA ILE A 238 15.27 0.21 10.17
C ILE A 238 16.19 1.18 10.93
N GLY A 239 15.88 1.47 12.20
CA GLY A 239 16.73 2.27 13.07
C GLY A 239 18.18 1.74 13.17
N THR A 240 18.36 0.41 13.16
CA THR A 240 19.70 -0.20 13.12
C THR A 240 20.46 0.06 11.81
N ILE A 241 19.74 0.26 10.70
CA ILE A 241 20.35 0.56 9.39
C ILE A 241 20.68 2.05 9.28
N TRP A 242 19.80 2.91 9.79
CA TRP A 242 19.91 4.36 9.68
C TRP A 242 20.72 5.03 10.80
N ASP A 243 21.14 4.26 11.79
CA ASP A 243 21.74 4.77 13.04
C ASP A 243 20.83 5.81 13.70
N MET A 244 19.57 5.42 13.93
CA MET A 244 18.51 6.23 14.53
C MET A 244 17.74 5.39 15.55
N ASP A 245 17.18 6.05 16.57
CA ASP A 245 16.21 5.36 17.42
C ASP A 245 14.87 5.12 16.67
N ALA A 246 14.13 4.10 17.11
CA ALA A 246 12.90 3.68 16.46
C ALA A 246 11.82 4.78 16.42
N GLN A 247 11.77 5.66 17.44
CA GLN A 247 10.81 6.76 17.46
C GLN A 247 11.15 7.81 16.40
N ALA A 248 12.43 8.12 16.20
CA ALA A 248 12.86 9.05 15.15
C ALA A 248 12.56 8.49 13.74
N VAL A 249 12.68 7.17 13.55
CA VAL A 249 12.25 6.53 12.30
C VAL A 249 10.75 6.71 12.09
N LEU A 250 9.91 6.45 13.11
CA LEU A 250 8.47 6.65 13.03
C LEU A 250 8.08 8.09 12.72
N ASP A 251 8.73 9.04 13.40
CA ASP A 251 8.47 10.47 13.20
C ASP A 251 8.77 10.90 11.76
N GLN A 252 9.92 10.47 11.21
CA GLN A 252 10.30 10.74 9.83
C GLN A 252 9.32 10.11 8.84
N THR A 253 9.01 8.83 8.99
CA THR A 253 8.18 8.11 8.03
C THR A 253 6.71 8.53 8.10
N ALA A 254 6.19 8.95 9.25
CA ALA A 254 4.87 9.57 9.35
C ALA A 254 4.80 10.92 8.62
N GLN A 255 5.85 11.73 8.66
CA GLN A 255 5.93 12.97 7.85
C GLN A 255 5.96 12.64 6.36
N ASN A 256 6.73 11.63 5.97
CA ASN A 256 6.80 11.17 4.59
C ASN A 256 5.43 10.69 4.08
N ALA A 257 4.69 9.93 4.90
CA ALA A 257 3.35 9.45 4.56
C ALA A 257 2.38 10.62 4.31
N ARG A 258 2.40 11.62 5.19
CA ARG A 258 1.58 12.83 5.00
C ARG A 258 1.96 13.60 3.74
N ALA A 259 3.25 13.72 3.45
CA ALA A 259 3.73 14.39 2.24
C ALA A 259 3.36 13.60 0.96
N CYS A 260 3.39 12.25 1.03
CA CYS A 260 3.05 11.38 -0.09
C CYS A 260 1.56 11.47 -0.46
N PHE A 261 0.66 11.40 0.55
CA PHE A 261 -0.78 11.26 0.35
C PHE A 261 -1.57 12.54 0.63
N GLY A 262 -0.94 13.61 1.11
CA GLY A 262 -1.61 14.90 1.34
C GLY A 262 -2.54 14.93 2.56
N VAL A 263 -2.25 14.16 3.62
CA VAL A 263 -3.09 13.97 4.80
C VAL A 263 -2.44 14.43 6.11
#